data_3f556dff3fd1bd89688cfa261a8dc66f
#
_entry.id   3f556dff3fd1bd89688cfa261a8dc66f
#
_cell.length_a   1.000
_cell.length_b   1.000
_cell.length_c   1.000
_cell.angle_alpha   90.00
_cell.angle_beta   90.00
_cell.angle_gamma   90.00
#
_symmetry.space_group_name_H-M   'P 1'
#
loop_
_entity.id
_entity.type
_entity.pdbx_description
1 polymer ?
#
loop_
_entity_poly.entity_id
_entity_poly.type
_entity_poly.pdbx_seq_one_letter_code
_entity_poly.pdbx_strand_id
1 'polypeptide(L)'
;VGIINSAMATKRDGKPHTSQKISYKYLKYTLHNKSTQVERRKGATYKVSPYHLLINDGNYYLLAFDDKSQDIRTYRVDRMKNVQAIDEPRDGVDVFAKIDMKSYTRRVFSMFGGEEKRVSIRFINPLLDTAIERFGTGKDVFYRPDDERHFVVTADVEISDQFFAWVCGFGKRAKIIGPEDVVNKMGKFLSGISNMYLDKNKAE
;
A
#
# COMPACT_ATOMS: atom_id res chain seq x y z
N VAL A 1 -4.22 -9.71 15.86
CA VAL A 1 -5.04 -8.48 15.77
C VAL A 1 -5.44 -8.02 17.18
N GLY A 2 -5.98 -8.87 18.06
CA GLY A 2 -6.47 -8.48 19.38
C GLY A 2 -5.45 -7.71 20.23
N ILE A 3 -4.22 -8.22 20.38
CA ILE A 3 -3.14 -7.54 21.12
C ILE A 3 -2.83 -6.16 20.52
N ILE A 4 -2.80 -6.05 19.19
CA ILE A 4 -2.53 -4.79 18.49
C ILE A 4 -3.63 -3.78 18.80
N ASN A 5 -4.90 -4.17 18.72
CA ASN A 5 -6.03 -3.31 19.06
C ASN A 5 -5.98 -2.87 20.53
N SER A 6 -5.66 -3.79 21.46
CA SER A 6 -5.51 -3.44 22.86
C SER A 6 -4.38 -2.44 23.12
N ALA A 7 -3.25 -2.58 22.40
CA ALA A 7 -2.12 -1.65 22.52
C ALA A 7 -2.43 -0.26 21.92
N MET A 8 -3.32 -0.17 20.93
CA MET A 8 -3.79 1.10 20.35
C MET A 8 -4.87 1.78 21.19
N ALA A 9 -5.53 1.06 22.08
CA ALA A 9 -6.67 1.59 22.82
C ALA A 9 -6.26 2.76 23.72
N THR A 10 -7.12 3.79 23.77
CA THR A 10 -7.00 4.93 24.70
C THR A 10 -7.89 4.78 25.93
N LYS A 11 -8.75 3.74 25.94
CA LYS A 11 -9.58 3.36 27.08
C LYS A 11 -9.55 1.84 27.24
N ARG A 12 -9.45 1.36 28.47
CA ARG A 12 -9.54 -0.05 28.82
C ARG A 12 -10.50 -0.20 29.99
N ASP A 13 -11.50 -1.08 29.85
CA ASP A 13 -12.56 -1.29 30.83
C ASP A 13 -13.22 0.04 31.31
N GLY A 14 -13.47 0.96 30.35
CA GLY A 14 -14.04 2.27 30.58
C GLY A 14 -13.12 3.32 31.23
N LYS A 15 -11.87 2.95 31.58
CA LYS A 15 -10.88 3.86 32.18
C LYS A 15 -9.88 4.37 31.09
N PRO A 16 -9.34 5.60 31.26
CA PRO A 16 -8.27 6.09 30.41
C PRO A 16 -7.09 5.10 30.41
N HIS A 17 -6.57 4.81 29.21
CA HIS A 17 -5.42 3.94 29.01
C HIS A 17 -4.43 4.60 28.06
N THR A 18 -3.15 4.57 28.41
CA THR A 18 -2.10 5.05 27.54
C THR A 18 -1.83 4.00 26.47
N SER A 19 -1.95 4.40 25.20
CA SER A 19 -1.60 3.51 24.08
C SER A 19 -0.11 3.14 24.14
N GLN A 20 0.18 1.86 23.92
CA GLN A 20 1.48 1.25 24.14
C GLN A 20 2.15 0.84 22.84
N LYS A 21 3.46 0.68 22.89
CA LYS A 21 4.23 0.02 21.82
C LYS A 21 3.94 -1.49 21.84
N ILE A 22 4.27 -2.12 20.72
CA ILE A 22 4.29 -3.58 20.60
C ILE A 22 5.66 -4.07 20.18
N SER A 23 5.99 -5.29 20.57
CA SER A 23 7.14 -6.02 20.09
C SER A 23 6.73 -7.32 19.41
N TYR A 24 7.47 -7.76 18.41
CA TYR A 24 7.23 -9.01 17.69
C TYR A 24 8.46 -9.48 16.91
N LYS A 25 8.45 -10.75 16.46
CA LYS A 25 9.34 -11.28 15.43
C LYS A 25 8.65 -11.17 14.08
N TYR A 26 9.35 -10.73 13.05
CA TYR A 26 8.79 -10.61 11.71
C TYR A 26 9.29 -11.71 10.80
N LEU A 27 8.36 -12.40 10.13
CA LEU A 27 8.62 -13.60 9.37
C LEU A 27 8.74 -13.33 7.87
N LYS A 28 9.44 -14.20 7.15
CA LYS A 28 9.49 -14.28 5.68
C LYS A 28 9.46 -15.73 5.24
N TYR A 29 8.91 -15.99 4.07
CA TYR A 29 9.04 -17.28 3.42
C TYR A 29 10.45 -17.49 2.85
N THR A 30 10.88 -18.76 2.76
CA THR A 30 12.12 -19.15 2.08
C THR A 30 11.82 -20.19 1.01
N LEU A 31 12.67 -20.24 -0.03
CA LEU A 31 12.54 -21.23 -1.11
C LEU A 31 12.94 -22.63 -0.66
N HIS A 32 13.84 -22.76 0.32
CA HIS A 32 14.36 -24.05 0.80
C HIS A 32 13.34 -24.86 1.59
N ASN A 33 12.35 -24.21 2.17
CA ASN A 33 11.25 -24.88 2.86
C ASN A 33 9.96 -24.10 2.64
N LYS A 34 9.19 -24.51 1.62
CA LYS A 34 7.96 -23.84 1.16
C LYS A 34 6.87 -23.72 2.24
N SER A 35 6.94 -24.54 3.29
CA SER A 35 5.95 -24.55 4.37
C SER A 35 6.38 -23.79 5.62
N THR A 36 7.66 -23.38 5.74
CA THR A 36 8.17 -22.72 6.93
C THR A 36 8.54 -21.25 6.64
N GLN A 37 8.09 -20.41 7.55
CA GLN A 37 8.54 -19.02 7.61
C GLN A 37 9.73 -18.92 8.54
N VAL A 38 10.73 -18.16 8.14
CA VAL A 38 11.91 -17.86 8.97
C VAL A 38 11.87 -16.42 9.46
N GLU A 39 12.48 -16.17 10.60
CA GLU A 39 12.56 -14.84 11.19
C GLU A 39 13.46 -13.93 10.34
N ARG A 40 12.99 -12.72 10.03
CA ARG A 40 13.79 -11.70 9.34
C ARG A 40 14.85 -11.11 10.28
N ARG A 41 15.87 -10.46 9.71
CA ARG A 41 16.96 -9.78 10.44
C ARG A 41 17.61 -10.69 11.50
N LYS A 42 17.84 -11.99 11.18
CA LYS A 42 18.44 -12.98 12.09
C LYS A 42 17.70 -13.10 13.43
N GLY A 43 16.37 -12.99 13.42
CA GLY A 43 15.55 -13.10 14.62
C GLY A 43 15.51 -11.83 15.49
N ALA A 44 15.92 -10.68 14.98
CA ALA A 44 15.80 -9.43 15.72
C ALA A 44 14.35 -9.13 16.08
N THR A 45 14.13 -8.60 17.27
CA THR A 45 12.82 -8.11 17.71
C THR A 45 12.53 -6.76 17.08
N TYR A 46 11.34 -6.64 16.50
CA TYR A 46 10.80 -5.37 16.05
C TYR A 46 10.08 -4.71 17.22
N LYS A 47 10.30 -3.42 17.41
CA LYS A 47 9.59 -2.58 18.37
C LYS A 47 8.97 -1.43 17.59
N VAL A 48 7.66 -1.29 17.68
CA VAL A 48 6.90 -0.28 16.92
C VAL A 48 5.76 0.29 17.74
N SER A 49 5.36 1.51 17.41
CA SER A 49 4.17 2.18 17.95
C SER A 49 2.99 1.98 16.98
N PRO A 50 1.98 1.16 17.31
CA PRO A 50 0.86 0.85 16.42
C PRO A 50 -0.10 2.03 16.32
N TYR A 51 -0.52 2.39 15.09
CA TYR A 51 -1.42 3.52 14.85
C TYR A 51 -2.72 3.13 14.14
N HIS A 52 -2.65 2.31 13.11
CA HIS A 52 -3.81 1.98 12.31
C HIS A 52 -3.73 0.59 11.70
N LEU A 53 -4.87 -0.12 11.63
CA LEU A 53 -5.00 -1.39 10.91
C LEU A 53 -5.76 -1.16 9.61
N LEU A 54 -5.21 -1.64 8.53
CA LEU A 54 -5.80 -1.63 7.19
C LEU A 54 -6.07 -3.04 6.72
N ILE A 55 -7.05 -3.20 5.85
CA ILE A 55 -7.31 -4.44 5.13
C ILE A 55 -7.08 -4.17 3.65
N ASN A 56 -6.25 -4.99 3.01
CA ASN A 56 -6.05 -4.96 1.57
C ASN A 56 -5.88 -6.39 1.04
N ASP A 57 -6.61 -6.74 -0.03
CA ASP A 57 -6.61 -8.08 -0.63
C ASP A 57 -6.74 -9.21 0.41
N GLY A 58 -7.67 -9.05 1.37
CA GLY A 58 -7.93 -10.03 2.43
C GLY A 58 -6.86 -10.14 3.51
N ASN A 59 -5.84 -9.30 3.49
CA ASN A 59 -4.78 -9.28 4.49
C ASN A 59 -4.85 -8.07 5.39
N TYR A 60 -4.54 -8.27 6.68
CA TYR A 60 -4.38 -7.16 7.62
C TYR A 60 -2.98 -6.56 7.55
N TYR A 61 -2.92 -5.25 7.50
CA TYR A 61 -1.70 -4.45 7.52
C TYR A 61 -1.73 -3.49 8.71
N LEU A 62 -0.64 -3.44 9.46
CA LEU A 62 -0.43 -2.49 10.53
C LEU A 62 0.41 -1.32 10.03
N LEU A 63 -0.12 -0.09 10.13
CA LEU A 63 0.68 1.12 10.08
C LEU A 63 1.22 1.39 11.47
N ALA A 64 2.53 1.50 11.58
CA ALA A 64 3.19 1.74 12.85
C ALA A 64 4.43 2.63 12.65
N PHE A 65 4.74 3.44 13.65
CA PHE A 65 6.02 4.11 13.73
C PHE A 65 7.08 3.12 14.19
N ASP A 66 8.12 2.96 13.40
CA ASP A 66 9.22 2.01 13.64
C ASP A 66 10.36 2.74 14.38
N ASP A 67 10.64 2.31 15.61
CA ASP A 67 11.66 2.92 16.46
C ASP A 67 13.05 2.93 15.81
N LYS A 68 13.34 1.97 14.92
CA LYS A 68 14.64 1.89 14.26
C LYS A 68 14.77 2.85 13.08
N SER A 69 13.74 2.97 12.24
CA SER A 69 13.76 3.85 11.06
C SER A 69 13.28 5.26 11.35
N GLN A 70 12.67 5.49 12.52
CA GLN A 70 12.06 6.77 12.93
C GLN A 70 11.03 7.28 11.91
N ASP A 71 10.24 6.36 11.34
CA ASP A 71 9.29 6.64 10.27
C ASP A 71 8.10 5.69 10.33
N ILE A 72 6.99 6.05 9.67
CA ILE A 72 5.82 5.17 9.53
C ILE A 72 6.14 4.05 8.55
N ARG A 73 5.89 2.82 8.99
CA ARG A 73 6.08 1.60 8.21
C ARG A 73 4.81 0.78 8.18
N THR A 74 4.64 0.03 7.10
CA THR A 74 3.53 -0.92 6.93
C THR A 74 4.02 -2.35 7.15
N TYR A 75 3.31 -3.10 7.97
CA TYR A 75 3.64 -4.48 8.32
C TYR A 75 2.44 -5.40 8.09
N ARG A 76 2.62 -6.52 7.43
CA ARG A 76 1.59 -7.57 7.34
C ARG A 76 1.45 -8.28 8.68
N VAL A 77 0.24 -8.31 9.20
CA VAL A 77 -0.04 -8.86 10.54
C VAL A 77 0.13 -10.37 10.59
N ASP A 78 -0.20 -11.08 9.51
CA ASP A 78 -0.02 -12.54 9.38
C ASP A 78 1.46 -12.97 9.42
N ARG A 79 2.39 -12.03 9.24
CA ARG A 79 3.85 -12.26 9.34
C ARG A 79 4.43 -11.90 10.70
N MET A 80 3.60 -11.51 11.66
CA MET A 80 4.03 -11.18 13.01
C MET A 80 3.91 -12.41 13.91
N LYS A 81 5.01 -12.79 14.57
CA LYS A 81 5.06 -13.89 15.53
C LYS A 81 5.38 -13.33 16.92
N ASN A 82 4.78 -13.91 17.96
CA ASN A 82 4.99 -13.52 19.36
C ASN A 82 4.75 -12.02 19.61
N VAL A 83 3.61 -11.52 19.12
CA VAL A 83 3.21 -10.12 19.34
C VAL A 83 2.90 -9.92 20.81
N GLN A 84 3.52 -8.90 21.42
CA GLN A 84 3.30 -8.52 22.82
C GLN A 84 3.18 -7.01 22.92
N ALA A 85 2.24 -6.52 23.75
CA ALA A 85 2.27 -5.15 24.20
C ALA A 85 3.40 -4.98 25.21
N ILE A 86 4.11 -3.87 25.11
CA ILE A 86 5.20 -3.52 26.05
C ILE A 86 4.81 -2.25 26.78
N ASP A 87 5.22 -2.14 28.05
CA ASP A 87 4.86 -1.02 28.92
C ASP A 87 5.72 0.23 28.59
N GLU A 88 5.58 0.67 27.33
CA GLU A 88 6.18 1.89 26.82
C GLU A 88 5.13 2.67 26.03
N PRO A 89 5.01 4.00 26.24
CA PRO A 89 4.09 4.83 25.47
C PRO A 89 4.46 4.85 23.99
N ARG A 90 3.48 5.12 23.12
CA ARG A 90 3.73 5.26 21.67
C ARG A 90 4.58 6.48 21.36
N ASP A 91 5.49 6.34 20.39
CA ASP A 91 6.22 7.43 19.75
C ASP A 91 5.68 7.72 18.35
N GLY A 92 6.10 8.84 17.76
CA GLY A 92 5.79 9.20 16.38
C GLY A 92 4.39 9.76 16.14
N VAL A 93 3.74 10.30 17.18
CA VAL A 93 2.41 10.94 17.08
C VAL A 93 2.41 12.06 16.04
N ASP A 94 3.43 12.91 16.05
CA ASP A 94 3.56 14.04 15.13
C ASP A 94 3.79 13.60 13.69
N VAL A 95 4.48 12.48 13.50
CA VAL A 95 4.72 11.89 12.18
C VAL A 95 3.43 11.30 11.64
N PHE A 96 2.71 10.53 12.47
CA PHE A 96 1.44 9.92 12.07
C PHE A 96 0.33 10.96 11.85
N ALA A 97 0.29 12.04 12.63
CA ALA A 97 -0.71 13.11 12.49
C ALA A 97 -0.67 13.82 11.14
N LYS A 98 0.46 13.78 10.43
CA LYS A 98 0.62 14.34 9.08
C LYS A 98 0.02 13.45 7.98
N ILE A 99 -0.37 12.22 8.30
CA ILE A 99 -0.93 11.27 7.34
C ILE A 99 -2.44 11.44 7.26
N ASP A 100 -2.93 11.90 6.12
CA ASP A 100 -4.35 11.77 5.80
C ASP A 100 -4.67 10.31 5.41
N MET A 101 -5.28 9.59 6.34
CA MET A 101 -5.59 8.16 6.16
C MET A 101 -6.52 7.89 4.98
N LYS A 102 -7.45 8.81 4.65
CA LYS A 102 -8.36 8.64 3.52
C LYS A 102 -7.60 8.68 2.20
N SER A 103 -6.74 9.67 2.04
CA SER A 103 -5.87 9.82 0.87
C SER A 103 -4.82 8.72 0.82
N TYR A 104 -4.19 8.39 1.94
CA TYR A 104 -3.18 7.34 2.03
C TYR A 104 -3.69 6.00 1.51
N THR A 105 -4.83 5.52 2.01
CA THR A 105 -5.42 4.23 1.61
C THR A 105 -5.78 4.18 0.12
N ARG A 106 -6.20 5.31 -0.45
CA ARG A 106 -6.55 5.41 -1.87
C ARG A 106 -5.32 5.45 -2.79
N ARG A 107 -4.24 6.08 -2.34
CA ARG A 107 -3.02 6.28 -3.12
C ARG A 107 -2.14 5.04 -3.18
N VAL A 108 -2.06 4.32 -2.06
CA VAL A 108 -1.20 3.13 -1.94
C VAL A 108 -1.88 1.92 -2.54
N PHE A 109 -1.54 1.61 -3.77
CA PHE A 109 -2.00 0.44 -4.50
C PHE A 109 -1.33 -0.80 -3.98
N SER A 110 -1.38 -1.47 -3.07
CA SER A 110 -0.72 -2.68 -2.56
C SER A 110 0.23 -2.44 -1.39
N MET A 111 0.12 -1.30 -0.71
CA MET A 111 0.98 -0.96 0.43
C MET A 111 2.50 -0.96 0.11
N PHE A 112 2.85 -0.72 -1.15
CA PHE A 112 4.21 -0.48 -1.60
C PHE A 112 4.36 1.00 -1.91
N GLY A 113 5.24 1.70 -1.19
CA GLY A 113 5.50 3.12 -1.38
C GLY A 113 6.07 3.43 -2.78
N GLY A 114 5.72 4.58 -3.32
CA GLY A 114 6.24 5.13 -4.57
C GLY A 114 6.21 6.65 -4.54
N GLU A 115 6.75 7.30 -5.59
CA GLU A 115 6.64 8.74 -5.78
C GLU A 115 5.17 9.12 -6.02
N GLU A 116 4.63 10.04 -5.23
CA GLU A 116 3.27 10.54 -5.42
C GLU A 116 3.23 11.48 -6.62
N LYS A 117 2.30 11.22 -7.55
CA LYS A 117 2.06 12.06 -8.72
C LYS A 117 0.59 12.19 -9.04
N ARG A 118 0.22 13.37 -9.54
CA ARG A 118 -1.10 13.62 -10.10
C ARG A 118 -1.17 13.06 -11.51
N VAL A 119 -2.01 12.03 -11.69
CA VAL A 119 -2.11 11.28 -12.94
C VAL A 119 -3.48 11.42 -13.57
N SER A 120 -3.52 11.55 -14.89
CA SER A 120 -4.74 11.50 -15.69
C SER A 120 -4.83 10.18 -16.44
N ILE A 121 -5.92 9.44 -16.23
CA ILE A 121 -6.19 8.15 -16.84
C ILE A 121 -7.50 8.24 -17.61
N ARG A 122 -7.46 7.86 -18.88
CA ARG A 122 -8.63 7.73 -19.76
C ARG A 122 -9.18 6.32 -19.67
N PHE A 123 -10.48 6.18 -19.44
CA PHE A 123 -11.21 4.93 -19.38
C PHE A 123 -12.39 4.92 -20.34
N ILE A 124 -12.84 3.73 -20.76
CA ILE A 124 -14.15 3.60 -21.39
C ILE A 124 -15.26 3.82 -20.35
N ASN A 125 -16.41 4.39 -20.76
CA ASN A 125 -17.52 4.73 -19.87
C ASN A 125 -18.01 3.57 -18.97
N PRO A 126 -18.08 2.30 -19.41
CA PRO A 126 -18.47 1.18 -18.56
C PRO A 126 -17.56 0.91 -17.34
N LEU A 127 -16.37 1.53 -17.28
CA LEU A 127 -15.45 1.40 -16.14
C LEU A 127 -15.60 2.54 -15.12
N LEU A 128 -16.66 3.37 -15.20
CA LEU A 128 -16.84 4.50 -14.29
C LEU A 128 -16.95 4.05 -12.83
N ASP A 129 -17.76 3.05 -12.54
CA ASP A 129 -17.91 2.52 -11.17
C ASP A 129 -16.58 1.99 -10.63
N THR A 130 -15.84 1.24 -11.43
CA THR A 130 -14.51 0.74 -11.07
C THR A 130 -13.53 1.87 -10.76
N ALA A 131 -13.56 2.95 -11.55
CA ALA A 131 -12.72 4.12 -11.29
C ALA A 131 -13.15 4.85 -10.00
N ILE A 132 -14.48 5.00 -9.76
CA ILE A 132 -15.01 5.61 -8.54
C ILE A 132 -14.67 4.78 -7.31
N GLU A 133 -14.83 3.45 -7.35
CA GLU A 133 -14.44 2.55 -6.27
C GLU A 133 -12.94 2.69 -5.95
N ARG A 134 -12.10 2.85 -6.95
CA ARG A 134 -10.66 2.97 -6.78
C ARG A 134 -10.21 4.34 -6.29
N PHE A 135 -10.63 5.41 -6.94
CA PHE A 135 -10.17 6.78 -6.67
C PHE A 135 -11.11 7.56 -5.74
N GLY A 136 -12.37 7.14 -5.64
CA GLY A 136 -13.41 7.84 -4.88
C GLY A 136 -13.92 9.10 -5.57
N THR A 137 -14.73 9.87 -4.85
CA THR A 137 -15.35 11.13 -5.29
C THR A 137 -14.91 12.31 -4.43
N GLY A 138 -13.71 12.26 -3.84
CA GLY A 138 -13.16 13.31 -2.99
C GLY A 138 -12.85 14.61 -3.78
N LYS A 139 -12.61 15.71 -3.06
CA LYS A 139 -12.31 17.03 -3.65
C LYS A 139 -11.06 17.02 -4.55
N ASP A 140 -10.15 16.08 -4.34
CA ASP A 140 -8.89 15.97 -5.06
C ASP A 140 -8.95 15.03 -6.26
N VAL A 141 -10.14 14.44 -6.54
CA VAL A 141 -10.37 13.55 -7.67
C VAL A 141 -11.34 14.19 -8.65
N PHE A 142 -10.92 14.29 -9.92
CA PHE A 142 -11.70 14.94 -10.96
C PHE A 142 -12.09 13.93 -12.05
N TYR A 143 -13.36 13.88 -12.37
CA TYR A 143 -13.91 13.11 -13.47
C TYR A 143 -14.43 14.07 -14.54
N ARG A 144 -14.08 13.85 -15.80
CA ARG A 144 -14.62 14.62 -16.91
C ARG A 144 -14.91 13.71 -18.10
N PRO A 145 -15.98 13.94 -18.85
CA PRO A 145 -16.17 13.33 -20.17
C PRO A 145 -14.98 13.65 -21.08
N ASP A 146 -14.59 12.72 -21.94
CA ASP A 146 -13.56 12.92 -22.95
C ASP A 146 -14.17 12.89 -24.36
N ASP A 147 -14.88 11.82 -24.67
CA ASP A 147 -15.72 11.68 -25.86
C ASP A 147 -17.00 10.86 -25.52
N GLU A 148 -17.79 10.47 -26.53
CA GLU A 148 -19.04 9.72 -26.34
C GLU A 148 -18.85 8.37 -25.61
N ARG A 149 -17.63 7.80 -25.66
CA ARG A 149 -17.33 6.45 -25.13
C ARG A 149 -16.35 6.44 -23.98
N HIS A 150 -15.76 7.58 -23.65
CA HIS A 150 -14.67 7.67 -22.69
C HIS A 150 -14.85 8.83 -21.71
N PHE A 151 -14.25 8.63 -20.54
CA PHE A 151 -14.03 9.68 -19.54
C PHE A 151 -12.58 9.68 -19.08
N VAL A 152 -12.16 10.78 -18.47
CA VAL A 152 -10.84 10.91 -17.82
C VAL A 152 -11.04 11.11 -16.34
N VAL A 153 -10.29 10.36 -15.54
CA VAL A 153 -10.10 10.63 -14.12
C VAL A 153 -8.72 11.22 -13.89
N THR A 154 -8.65 12.25 -13.04
CA THR A 154 -7.40 12.84 -12.57
C THR A 154 -7.35 12.73 -11.05
N ALA A 155 -6.33 12.03 -10.54
CA ALA A 155 -6.15 11.73 -9.11
C ALA A 155 -4.67 11.65 -8.74
N ASP A 156 -4.38 11.83 -7.45
CA ASP A 156 -3.04 11.61 -6.91
C ASP A 156 -2.83 10.12 -6.62
N VAL A 157 -1.75 9.55 -7.14
CA VAL A 157 -1.40 8.14 -7.01
C VAL A 157 0.10 7.97 -6.73
N GLU A 158 0.45 6.90 -6.00
CA GLU A 158 1.84 6.47 -5.88
C GLU A 158 2.24 5.67 -7.12
N ILE A 159 3.25 6.14 -7.83
CA ILE A 159 3.76 5.50 -9.05
C ILE A 159 4.56 4.27 -8.67
N SER A 160 4.06 3.11 -9.08
CA SER A 160 4.66 1.80 -8.81
C SER A 160 4.34 0.82 -9.92
N ASP A 161 5.10 -0.29 -9.99
CA ASP A 161 4.82 -1.38 -10.93
C ASP A 161 3.41 -1.97 -10.71
N GLN A 162 2.92 -1.98 -9.47
CA GLN A 162 1.57 -2.43 -9.13
C GLN A 162 0.49 -1.50 -9.69
N PHE A 163 0.73 -0.18 -9.64
CA PHE A 163 -0.16 0.78 -10.30
C PHE A 163 -0.21 0.56 -11.81
N PHE A 164 0.95 0.39 -12.44
CA PHE A 164 1.01 0.10 -13.87
C PHE A 164 0.35 -1.23 -14.22
N ALA A 165 0.60 -2.28 -13.45
CA ALA A 165 -0.04 -3.58 -13.64
C ALA A 165 -1.57 -3.50 -13.48
N TRP A 166 -2.08 -2.72 -12.53
CA TRP A 166 -3.51 -2.50 -12.36
C TRP A 166 -4.13 -1.82 -13.60
N VAL A 167 -3.50 -0.78 -14.14
CA VAL A 167 -3.96 -0.14 -15.38
C VAL A 167 -3.90 -1.12 -16.54
N CYS A 168 -2.83 -1.92 -16.67
CA CYS A 168 -2.68 -2.97 -17.68
C CYS A 168 -3.80 -4.02 -17.62
N GLY A 169 -4.33 -4.32 -16.42
CA GLY A 169 -5.42 -5.27 -16.24
C GLY A 169 -6.69 -4.92 -17.04
N PHE A 170 -6.87 -3.67 -17.42
CA PHE A 170 -7.98 -3.23 -18.28
C PHE A 170 -7.66 -3.36 -19.78
N GLY A 171 -6.43 -3.69 -20.14
CA GLY A 171 -5.99 -3.78 -21.54
C GLY A 171 -6.18 -2.44 -22.27
N LYS A 172 -6.81 -2.48 -23.45
CA LYS A 172 -7.05 -1.28 -24.28
C LYS A 172 -8.17 -0.38 -23.74
N ARG A 173 -8.83 -0.76 -22.63
CA ARG A 173 -9.96 -0.02 -22.05
C ARG A 173 -9.56 1.08 -21.08
N ALA A 174 -8.26 1.13 -20.71
CA ALA A 174 -7.69 2.19 -19.90
C ALA A 174 -6.33 2.62 -20.45
N LYS A 175 -6.00 3.91 -20.33
CA LYS A 175 -4.72 4.48 -20.78
C LYS A 175 -4.32 5.64 -19.90
N ILE A 176 -3.10 5.63 -19.39
CA ILE A 176 -2.50 6.82 -18.75
C ILE A 176 -2.21 7.84 -19.85
N ILE A 177 -2.75 9.05 -19.71
CA ILE A 177 -2.60 10.14 -20.69
C ILE A 177 -1.76 11.32 -20.17
N GLY A 178 -1.39 11.30 -18.91
CA GLY A 178 -0.52 12.33 -18.32
C GLY A 178 -0.24 12.07 -16.84
N PRO A 179 0.81 12.68 -16.31
CA PRO A 179 1.82 13.50 -16.99
C PRO A 179 2.77 12.68 -17.89
N GLU A 180 3.51 13.36 -18.75
CA GLU A 180 4.35 12.71 -19.79
C GLU A 180 5.40 11.76 -19.20
N ASP A 181 6.02 12.12 -18.10
CA ASP A 181 7.03 11.27 -17.45
C ASP A 181 6.42 9.95 -16.93
N VAL A 182 5.15 9.95 -16.46
CA VAL A 182 4.44 8.74 -16.05
C VAL A 182 4.04 7.91 -17.28
N VAL A 183 3.60 8.55 -18.36
CA VAL A 183 3.34 7.86 -19.64
C VAL A 183 4.62 7.16 -20.15
N ASN A 184 5.76 7.84 -20.08
CA ASN A 184 7.06 7.28 -20.47
C ASN A 184 7.50 6.12 -19.54
N LYS A 185 7.29 6.24 -18.22
CA LYS A 185 7.53 5.15 -17.26
C LYS A 185 6.66 3.93 -17.58
N MET A 186 5.37 4.14 -17.90
CA MET A 186 4.46 3.07 -18.31
C MET A 186 4.93 2.40 -19.61
N GLY A 187 5.40 3.17 -20.60
CA GLY A 187 5.97 2.63 -21.84
C GLY A 187 7.18 1.73 -21.59
N LYS A 188 8.09 2.17 -20.70
CA LYS A 188 9.26 1.36 -20.29
C LYS A 188 8.86 0.10 -19.56
N PHE A 189 7.89 0.17 -18.64
CA PHE A 189 7.35 -0.98 -17.94
C PHE A 189 6.78 -2.02 -18.89
N LEU A 190 5.96 -1.61 -19.86
CA LEU A 190 5.39 -2.50 -20.89
C LEU A 190 6.45 -3.11 -21.79
N SER A 191 7.43 -2.31 -22.24
CA SER A 191 8.52 -2.80 -23.08
C SER A 191 9.38 -3.82 -22.33
N GLY A 192 9.67 -3.58 -21.05
CA GLY A 192 10.40 -4.52 -20.22
C GLY A 192 9.70 -5.87 -20.13
N ILE A 193 8.38 -5.87 -19.87
CA ILE A 193 7.59 -7.10 -19.83
C ILE A 193 7.56 -7.77 -21.22
N SER A 194 7.29 -7.00 -22.28
CA SER A 194 7.23 -7.54 -23.65
C SER A 194 8.52 -8.26 -24.03
N ASN A 195 9.68 -7.66 -23.73
CA ASN A 195 10.97 -8.24 -24.04
C ASN A 195 11.21 -9.59 -23.33
N MET A 196 10.69 -9.78 -22.11
CA MET A 196 10.79 -11.07 -21.39
C MET A 196 10.10 -12.24 -22.13
N TYR A 197 9.11 -11.93 -22.97
CA TYR A 197 8.34 -12.94 -23.72
C TYR A 197 8.73 -13.03 -25.21
N LEU A 198 9.38 -11.99 -25.74
CA LEU A 198 9.79 -11.94 -27.16
C LEU A 198 11.23 -12.42 -27.38
N ASP A 199 12.11 -12.32 -26.37
CA ASP A 199 13.48 -12.85 -26.43
C ASP A 199 13.49 -14.40 -26.39
N LYS A 200 13.05 -15.04 -27.47
CA LYS A 200 13.11 -16.51 -27.65
C LYS A 200 14.55 -17.06 -27.83
N ASN A 201 15.56 -16.20 -27.88
CA ASN A 201 16.94 -16.56 -28.22
C ASN A 201 17.93 -16.58 -27.06
N LYS A 202 17.48 -16.57 -25.78
CA LYS A 202 18.37 -16.66 -24.60
C LYS A 202 18.03 -17.82 -23.67
N ALA A 203 17.53 -18.92 -24.21
CA ALA A 203 17.38 -20.19 -23.50
C ALA A 203 18.12 -21.29 -24.25
N GLU A 204 19.47 -21.27 -24.18
CA GLU A 204 20.39 -22.38 -24.32
C GLU A 204 21.53 -22.21 -23.32
#